data_95bb44b3cfa4ddc44079a2e02f078210
#
_entry.id   95bb44b3cfa4ddc44079a2e02f078210
#
_cell.length_a   1.000
_cell.length_b   1.000
_cell.length_c   1.000
_cell.angle_alpha   90.00
_cell.angle_beta   90.00
_cell.angle_gamma   90.00
#
_symmetry.space_group_name_H-M   'P 1'
#
loop_
_entity.id
_entity.type
_entity.pdbx_description
1 polymer ?
#
loop_
_entity_poly.entity_id
_entity_poly.type
_entity_poly.pdbx_seq_one_letter_code
_entity_poly.pdbx_strand_id
1 'polypeptide(L)'
;MKPSSPDEETVPVPHPPAAETGDHSTPPESWWVFRGTAELPEPPPWRRFPASRRRPQAQRHLMNADEIAVVNAALHLRRPLLVTGRPGTGKSSLARAVADDLGLGDVLRWSVNSRSTLADALYRYDAVGRLREASLQREREPLRGPARRLRKRTGQTSDIGNYLRLGPLGTALAATGRPRVLLIDELDKSDIDLPNDLLVVLEEGEFEIPELSRLPEHQQTADVLVTGSRERVRVQRGLVSCAHFPVVVMTSNGEREFPPAFLRRCVRLDLRDPDEEKLRDIVRQNLGEEALARSDDLISAFLGRVAVQSLATDQLLAAIHLRVTGADLSRDELLAAVMHRLDEAFPA
;
A
#
# COMPACT_ATOMS: atom_id res chain seq x y z
N MET A 1 32.00 -66.13 -22.45
CA MET A 1 32.97 -65.42 -21.59
C MET A 1 32.56 -63.92 -21.62
N LYS A 2 31.90 -63.43 -20.57
CA LYS A 2 31.68 -62.00 -20.34
C LYS A 2 32.80 -61.49 -19.46
N PRO A 3 33.38 -60.31 -19.71
CA PRO A 3 34.28 -59.68 -18.74
C PRO A 3 33.46 -58.96 -17.65
N SER A 4 33.90 -59.16 -16.43
CA SER A 4 33.45 -58.56 -15.18
C SER A 4 33.75 -57.06 -15.15
N SER A 5 32.78 -56.27 -14.70
CA SER A 5 32.92 -54.83 -14.39
C SER A 5 33.72 -54.63 -13.11
N PRO A 6 34.55 -53.59 -13.00
CA PRO A 6 35.28 -53.28 -11.77
C PRO A 6 34.37 -52.61 -10.73
N ASP A 7 34.66 -52.91 -9.47
CA ASP A 7 34.01 -52.44 -8.26
C ASP A 7 34.05 -50.88 -8.15
N GLU A 8 32.88 -50.25 -7.95
CA GLU A 8 32.79 -48.85 -7.55
C GLU A 8 33.19 -48.72 -6.06
N GLU A 9 34.38 -48.19 -5.85
CA GLU A 9 34.80 -47.70 -4.53
C GLU A 9 33.89 -46.54 -4.08
N THR A 10 33.03 -46.82 -3.12
CA THR A 10 32.27 -45.82 -2.40
C THR A 10 33.19 -44.93 -1.56
N VAL A 11 33.42 -43.71 -2.02
CA VAL A 11 34.13 -42.69 -1.25
C VAL A 11 33.23 -42.30 -0.06
N PRO A 12 33.68 -42.34 1.18
CA PRO A 12 32.91 -41.96 2.34
C PRO A 12 32.69 -40.45 2.33
N VAL A 13 31.40 -40.04 2.37
CA VAL A 13 31.00 -38.63 2.54
C VAL A 13 31.48 -38.17 3.92
N PRO A 14 32.25 -37.10 4.02
CA PRO A 14 32.67 -36.58 5.32
C PRO A 14 31.46 -36.11 6.09
N HIS A 15 31.19 -36.67 7.26
CA HIS A 15 30.24 -36.17 8.22
C HIS A 15 30.69 -34.78 8.69
N PRO A 16 29.78 -33.77 8.78
CA PRO A 16 30.12 -32.51 9.41
C PRO A 16 30.55 -32.78 10.86
N PRO A 17 31.56 -32.05 11.37
CA PRO A 17 31.97 -32.20 12.75
C PRO A 17 30.79 -32.01 13.69
N ALA A 18 30.68 -32.87 14.70
CA ALA A 18 29.68 -32.75 15.75
C ALA A 18 29.81 -31.35 16.34
N ALA A 19 28.66 -30.58 16.31
CA ALA A 19 28.62 -29.29 16.93
C ALA A 19 29.00 -29.48 18.40
N GLU A 20 30.10 -28.84 18.81
CA GLU A 20 30.44 -28.68 20.22
C GLU A 20 29.24 -28.03 20.91
N THR A 21 28.57 -28.75 21.76
CA THR A 21 27.55 -28.24 22.68
C THR A 21 28.26 -27.36 23.69
N GLY A 22 28.52 -26.11 23.28
CA GLY A 22 28.86 -25.04 24.22
C GLY A 22 27.71 -24.90 25.19
N ASP A 23 28.02 -25.09 26.45
CA ASP A 23 27.10 -24.85 27.56
C ASP A 23 26.77 -23.34 27.64
N HIS A 24 25.83 -22.86 26.81
CA HIS A 24 25.22 -21.56 26.90
C HIS A 24 23.95 -21.66 27.77
N SER A 25 24.14 -22.01 29.04
CA SER A 25 23.09 -21.94 30.06
C SER A 25 22.87 -20.50 30.56
N THR A 26 22.67 -19.57 29.64
CA THR A 26 21.97 -18.34 29.98
C THR A 26 20.49 -18.70 30.09
N PRO A 27 19.82 -18.49 31.25
CA PRO A 27 18.41 -18.81 31.38
C PRO A 27 17.65 -18.00 30.31
N PRO A 28 16.73 -18.62 29.58
CA PRO A 28 16.03 -17.93 28.49
C PRO A 28 15.30 -16.74 29.09
N GLU A 29 15.54 -15.55 28.53
CA GLU A 29 14.89 -14.33 28.95
C GLU A 29 13.36 -14.49 28.91
N SER A 30 12.67 -13.93 29.89
CA SER A 30 11.23 -14.16 30.11
C SER A 30 10.37 -13.79 28.89
N TRP A 31 10.83 -12.87 28.04
CA TRP A 31 10.13 -12.38 26.85
C TRP A 31 10.36 -13.20 25.59
N TRP A 32 11.32 -14.16 25.61
CA TRP A 32 11.60 -14.99 24.42
C TRP A 32 10.41 -15.88 24.07
N VAL A 33 9.91 -15.73 22.87
CA VAL A 33 8.80 -16.51 22.31
C VAL A 33 9.30 -17.74 21.56
N PHE A 34 10.42 -17.59 20.83
CA PHE A 34 11.00 -18.69 20.05
C PHE A 34 11.75 -19.67 20.97
N ARG A 35 11.01 -20.61 21.58
CA ARG A 35 11.54 -21.69 22.46
C ARG A 35 11.13 -23.07 21.96
N GLY A 36 10.50 -23.17 20.78
CA GLY A 36 10.01 -24.43 20.21
C GLY A 36 8.59 -24.84 20.66
N THR A 37 8.00 -24.21 21.67
CA THR A 37 6.69 -24.61 22.23
C THR A 37 5.81 -23.45 22.66
N ALA A 38 6.18 -22.20 22.42
CA ALA A 38 5.45 -21.05 22.90
C ALA A 38 4.41 -20.54 21.87
N GLU A 39 3.28 -20.02 22.38
CA GLU A 39 2.30 -19.30 21.58
C GLU A 39 2.82 -17.89 21.23
N LEU A 40 2.42 -17.39 20.06
CA LEU A 40 2.75 -16.02 19.66
C LEU A 40 2.03 -15.01 20.58
N PRO A 41 2.70 -13.96 21.05
CA PRO A 41 2.08 -12.88 21.80
C PRO A 41 1.09 -12.11 20.93
N GLU A 42 0.22 -11.33 21.57
CA GLU A 42 -0.67 -10.44 20.84
C GLU A 42 0.13 -9.46 19.96
N PRO A 43 -0.29 -9.26 18.71
CA PRO A 43 0.41 -8.34 17.82
C PRO A 43 0.27 -6.88 18.29
N PRO A 44 1.25 -6.03 17.99
CA PRO A 44 1.16 -4.61 18.28
C PRO A 44 -0.06 -3.96 17.60
N PRO A 45 -0.59 -2.84 18.12
CA PRO A 45 -1.81 -2.21 17.61
C PRO A 45 -1.83 -2.00 16.10
N TRP A 46 -0.70 -1.62 15.50
CA TRP A 46 -0.58 -1.40 14.05
C TRP A 46 -0.49 -2.69 13.22
N ARG A 47 -0.36 -3.86 13.85
CA ARG A 47 -0.39 -5.20 13.21
C ARG A 47 -1.68 -5.96 13.48
N ARG A 48 -2.63 -5.34 14.19
CA ARG A 48 -3.97 -5.93 14.39
C ARG A 48 -4.81 -5.66 13.14
N PHE A 49 -5.14 -6.72 12.42
CA PHE A 49 -5.98 -6.65 11.23
C PHE A 49 -7.42 -7.04 11.64
N PRO A 50 -8.37 -6.10 11.72
CA PRO A 50 -9.74 -6.44 12.06
C PRO A 50 -10.34 -7.35 10.98
N ALA A 51 -11.07 -8.39 11.42
CA ALA A 51 -11.78 -9.31 10.52
C ALA A 51 -12.88 -8.60 9.70
N SER A 52 -13.41 -7.49 10.18
CA SER A 52 -14.31 -6.61 9.43
C SER A 52 -13.52 -5.48 8.77
N ARG A 53 -13.95 -5.07 7.57
CA ARG A 53 -13.36 -3.93 6.81
C ARG A 53 -13.47 -2.59 7.54
N ARG A 54 -14.27 -2.48 8.62
CA ARG A 54 -14.27 -1.32 9.50
C ARG A 54 -12.96 -1.30 10.28
N ARG A 55 -12.02 -0.54 9.75
CA ARG A 55 -10.80 -0.22 10.49
C ARG A 55 -11.17 0.66 11.69
N PRO A 56 -10.43 0.53 12.82
CA PRO A 56 -10.56 1.47 13.93
C PRO A 56 -10.47 2.90 13.40
N GLN A 57 -11.21 3.80 14.03
CA GLN A 57 -11.22 5.22 13.71
C GLN A 57 -9.78 5.72 13.53
N ALA A 58 -9.48 6.43 12.44
CA ALA A 58 -8.12 6.85 12.16
C ALA A 58 -7.59 7.65 13.36
N GLN A 59 -6.39 7.32 13.76
CA GLN A 59 -5.65 8.13 14.72
C GLN A 59 -5.57 9.55 14.16
N ARG A 60 -5.89 10.55 15.00
CA ARG A 60 -5.78 11.95 14.61
C ARG A 60 -4.37 12.20 14.08
N HIS A 61 -4.28 12.60 12.83
CA HIS A 61 -3.00 13.03 12.29
C HIS A 61 -2.61 14.35 12.96
N LEU A 62 -1.48 14.33 13.67
CA LEU A 62 -1.02 15.51 14.41
C LEU A 62 -0.33 16.46 13.43
N MET A 63 -1.02 17.56 13.11
CA MET A 63 -0.57 18.60 12.21
C MET A 63 -0.54 19.94 12.92
N ASN A 64 0.46 20.78 12.59
CA ASN A 64 0.47 22.17 13.01
C ASN A 64 -0.45 23.03 12.11
N ALA A 65 -0.65 24.28 12.50
CA ALA A 65 -1.55 25.18 11.77
C ALA A 65 -1.12 25.44 10.33
N ASP A 66 0.18 25.53 10.06
CA ASP A 66 0.73 25.76 8.72
C ASP A 66 0.50 24.55 7.82
N GLU A 67 0.75 23.33 8.33
CA GLU A 67 0.49 22.06 7.63
C GLU A 67 -1.01 21.95 7.28
N ILE A 68 -1.90 22.27 8.23
CA ILE A 68 -3.35 22.30 8.02
C ILE A 68 -3.73 23.30 6.94
N ALA A 69 -3.14 24.50 6.94
CA ALA A 69 -3.43 25.53 5.93
C ALA A 69 -3.05 25.07 4.52
N VAL A 70 -1.89 24.37 4.37
CA VAL A 70 -1.46 23.80 3.08
C VAL A 70 -2.42 22.72 2.58
N VAL A 71 -2.86 21.81 3.46
CA VAL A 71 -3.86 20.80 3.11
C VAL A 71 -5.16 21.46 2.66
N ASN A 72 -5.67 22.45 3.39
CA ASN A 72 -6.87 23.17 3.02
C ASN A 72 -6.71 23.88 1.67
N ALA A 73 -5.56 24.48 1.39
CA ALA A 73 -5.28 25.08 0.08
C ALA A 73 -5.40 24.04 -1.05
N ALA A 74 -4.85 22.85 -0.88
CA ALA A 74 -4.98 21.75 -1.85
C ALA A 74 -6.45 21.34 -2.06
N LEU A 75 -7.22 21.24 -0.98
CA LEU A 75 -8.64 20.87 -1.00
C LEU A 75 -9.49 21.94 -1.73
N HIS A 76 -9.28 23.23 -1.44
CA HIS A 76 -9.98 24.32 -2.09
C HIS A 76 -9.64 24.44 -3.57
N LEU A 77 -8.37 24.31 -3.92
CA LEU A 77 -7.91 24.42 -5.31
C LEU A 77 -8.16 23.15 -6.14
N ARG A 78 -8.58 22.06 -5.50
CA ARG A 78 -8.70 20.72 -6.14
C ARG A 78 -7.40 20.31 -6.85
N ARG A 79 -6.27 20.69 -6.28
CA ARG A 79 -4.95 20.29 -6.77
C ARG A 79 -4.42 19.09 -6.02
N PRO A 80 -3.66 18.23 -6.69
CA PRO A 80 -2.93 17.14 -6.01
C PRO A 80 -2.01 17.70 -4.92
N LEU A 81 -2.04 17.06 -3.75
CA LEU A 81 -1.15 17.35 -2.62
C LEU A 81 0.04 16.43 -2.66
N LEU A 82 1.22 16.97 -2.95
CA LEU A 82 2.50 16.23 -2.86
C LEU A 82 3.07 16.40 -1.45
N VAL A 83 3.12 15.30 -0.71
CA VAL A 83 3.63 15.23 0.66
C VAL A 83 5.02 14.63 0.64
N THR A 84 6.02 15.43 0.99
CA THR A 84 7.41 15.03 1.13
C THR A 84 7.79 14.90 2.59
N GLY A 85 8.90 14.23 2.89
CA GLY A 85 9.44 14.05 4.23
C GLY A 85 10.08 12.68 4.43
N ARG A 86 10.78 12.51 5.54
CA ARG A 86 11.47 11.26 5.85
C ARG A 86 10.52 10.08 6.04
N PRO A 87 10.99 8.82 5.90
CA PRO A 87 10.21 7.64 6.26
C PRO A 87 9.69 7.74 7.70
N GLY A 88 8.45 7.27 7.94
CA GLY A 88 7.86 7.29 9.29
C GLY A 88 7.23 8.61 9.75
N THR A 89 7.29 9.70 8.97
CA THR A 89 6.67 10.99 9.33
C THR A 89 5.15 11.05 9.20
N GLY A 90 4.51 9.96 8.76
CA GLY A 90 3.05 9.88 8.67
C GLY A 90 2.46 10.34 7.34
N LYS A 91 3.27 10.49 6.27
CA LYS A 91 2.79 10.93 4.94
C LYS A 91 1.56 10.19 4.43
N SER A 92 1.59 8.86 4.45
CA SER A 92 0.48 8.03 3.95
C SER A 92 -0.74 8.06 4.89
N SER A 93 -0.53 8.33 6.19
CA SER A 93 -1.61 8.45 7.18
C SER A 93 -2.43 9.73 6.98
N LEU A 94 -1.84 10.78 6.41
CA LEU A 94 -2.52 12.03 6.12
C LEU A 94 -3.72 11.83 5.18
N ALA A 95 -3.57 11.01 4.12
CA ALA A 95 -4.69 10.73 3.21
C ALA A 95 -5.89 10.11 3.93
N ARG A 96 -5.63 9.25 4.93
CA ARG A 96 -6.68 8.65 5.74
C ARG A 96 -7.31 9.68 6.67
N ALA A 97 -6.49 10.50 7.34
CA ALA A 97 -7.00 11.54 8.22
C ALA A 97 -7.94 12.50 7.47
N VAL A 98 -7.57 12.92 6.25
CA VAL A 98 -8.42 13.75 5.39
C VAL A 98 -9.70 13.01 4.99
N ALA A 99 -9.62 11.71 4.66
CA ALA A 99 -10.80 10.94 4.29
C ALA A 99 -11.80 10.80 5.45
N ASP A 100 -11.31 10.56 6.65
CA ASP A 100 -12.12 10.38 7.86
C ASP A 100 -12.73 11.71 8.31
N ASP A 101 -11.96 12.78 8.34
CA ASP A 101 -12.40 14.11 8.74
C ASP A 101 -13.51 14.65 7.81
N LEU A 102 -13.36 14.47 6.51
CA LEU A 102 -14.33 14.90 5.51
C LEU A 102 -15.44 13.87 5.23
N GLY A 103 -15.40 12.69 5.86
CA GLY A 103 -16.37 11.60 5.67
C GLY A 103 -16.43 11.11 4.23
N LEU A 104 -15.27 10.97 3.56
CA LEU A 104 -15.16 10.57 2.14
C LEU A 104 -15.01 9.06 1.93
N GLY A 105 -15.14 8.28 3.00
CA GLY A 105 -15.06 6.82 2.97
C GLY A 105 -13.63 6.29 2.85
N ASP A 106 -13.50 5.02 2.45
CA ASP A 106 -12.20 4.36 2.37
C ASP A 106 -11.28 5.01 1.34
N VAL A 107 -10.01 5.17 1.71
CA VAL A 107 -8.96 5.69 0.82
C VAL A 107 -8.66 4.65 -0.27
N LEU A 108 -8.69 5.09 -1.52
CA LEU A 108 -8.20 4.32 -2.64
C LEU A 108 -6.68 4.42 -2.65
N ARG A 109 -5.99 3.29 -2.48
CA ARG A 109 -4.52 3.28 -2.40
C ARG A 109 -3.91 2.69 -3.65
N TRP A 110 -2.93 3.38 -4.20
CA TRP A 110 -2.03 2.91 -5.22
C TRP A 110 -0.59 3.01 -4.72
N SER A 111 0.00 1.87 -4.36
CA SER A 111 1.43 1.79 -3.99
C SER A 111 2.24 1.68 -5.27
N VAL A 112 3.11 2.65 -5.48
CA VAL A 112 3.93 2.78 -6.69
C VAL A 112 5.27 2.08 -6.50
N ASN A 113 5.76 1.48 -7.56
CA ASN A 113 7.11 0.91 -7.67
C ASN A 113 7.65 1.12 -9.09
N SER A 114 8.88 0.71 -9.35
CA SER A 114 9.55 0.90 -10.63
C SER A 114 8.87 0.25 -11.86
N ARG A 115 7.91 -0.65 -11.66
CA ARG A 115 7.14 -1.29 -12.74
C ARG A 115 5.71 -0.77 -12.84
N SER A 116 5.32 0.16 -11.98
CA SER A 116 3.98 0.72 -11.99
C SER A 116 3.77 1.59 -13.22
N THR A 117 2.65 1.39 -13.91
CA THR A 117 2.26 2.17 -15.08
C THR A 117 0.97 2.94 -14.80
N LEU A 118 0.74 4.02 -15.54
CA LEU A 118 -0.53 4.76 -15.50
C LEU A 118 -1.72 3.84 -15.79
N ALA A 119 -1.58 2.91 -16.74
CA ALA A 119 -2.62 1.95 -17.09
C ALA A 119 -3.07 1.11 -15.88
N ASP A 120 -2.13 0.67 -15.02
CA ASP A 120 -2.46 -0.09 -13.81
C ASP A 120 -3.31 0.72 -12.82
N ALA A 121 -3.12 2.03 -12.77
CA ALA A 121 -3.90 2.94 -11.93
C ALA A 121 -5.29 3.21 -12.51
N LEU A 122 -5.45 3.18 -13.83
CA LEU A 122 -6.70 3.50 -14.51
C LEU A 122 -7.64 2.30 -14.58
N TYR A 123 -7.21 1.21 -15.22
CA TYR A 123 -8.03 -0.02 -15.31
C TYR A 123 -7.19 -1.24 -15.68
N ARG A 124 -7.79 -2.41 -15.50
CA ARG A 124 -7.25 -3.69 -15.95
C ARG A 124 -8.29 -4.45 -16.75
N TYR A 125 -7.84 -5.08 -17.83
CA TYR A 125 -8.66 -5.92 -18.69
C TYR A 125 -8.16 -7.36 -18.67
N ASP A 126 -9.04 -8.30 -18.28
CA ASP A 126 -8.77 -9.75 -18.32
C ASP A 126 -9.13 -10.34 -19.69
N ALA A 127 -8.27 -10.08 -20.67
CA ALA A 127 -8.44 -10.61 -22.03
C ALA A 127 -8.40 -12.14 -22.06
N VAL A 128 -7.56 -12.76 -21.23
CA VAL A 128 -7.40 -14.22 -21.18
C VAL A 128 -8.65 -14.89 -20.60
N GLY A 129 -9.18 -14.35 -19.50
CA GLY A 129 -10.43 -14.83 -18.91
C GLY A 129 -11.59 -14.75 -19.89
N ARG A 130 -11.71 -13.63 -20.61
CA ARG A 130 -12.72 -13.46 -21.64
C ARG A 130 -12.59 -14.48 -22.79
N LEU A 131 -11.37 -14.70 -23.27
CA LEU A 131 -11.12 -15.68 -24.35
C LEU A 131 -11.47 -17.10 -23.91
N ARG A 132 -11.08 -17.50 -22.69
CA ARG A 132 -11.39 -18.80 -22.11
C ARG A 132 -12.90 -19.03 -22.02
N GLU A 133 -13.63 -18.05 -21.50
CA GLU A 133 -15.08 -18.17 -21.38
C GLU A 133 -15.76 -18.23 -22.74
N ALA A 134 -15.31 -17.47 -23.73
CA ALA A 134 -15.81 -17.54 -25.09
C ALA A 134 -15.58 -18.94 -25.71
N SER A 135 -14.43 -19.57 -25.46
CA SER A 135 -14.13 -20.93 -25.91
C SER A 135 -15.01 -21.96 -25.25
N LEU A 136 -15.17 -21.92 -23.93
CA LEU A 136 -16.06 -22.81 -23.18
C LEU A 136 -17.54 -22.66 -23.59
N GLN A 137 -17.96 -21.46 -23.95
CA GLN A 137 -19.32 -21.22 -24.44
C GLN A 137 -19.54 -21.86 -25.82
N ARG A 138 -18.55 -21.79 -26.72
CA ARG A 138 -18.59 -22.45 -28.04
C ARG A 138 -18.67 -23.97 -27.91
N GLU A 139 -17.93 -24.58 -27.01
CA GLU A 139 -17.96 -26.03 -26.75
C GLU A 139 -19.33 -26.49 -26.19
N ARG A 140 -19.96 -25.65 -25.37
CA ARG A 140 -21.29 -25.93 -24.76
C ARG A 140 -22.47 -25.67 -25.71
N GLU A 141 -22.27 -24.92 -26.78
CA GLU A 141 -23.34 -24.59 -27.75
C GLU A 141 -23.92 -25.79 -28.53
N PRO A 142 -23.15 -26.83 -28.94
CA PRO A 142 -23.71 -28.00 -29.65
C PRO A 142 -24.77 -28.76 -28.88
N LEU A 143 -24.77 -28.67 -27.54
CA LEU A 143 -25.70 -29.37 -26.66
C LEU A 143 -27.05 -28.64 -26.46
N ARG A 144 -27.25 -27.48 -27.09
CA ARG A 144 -28.44 -26.64 -26.91
C ARG A 144 -29.26 -26.58 -28.19
N GLY A 145 -30.53 -26.99 -28.13
CA GLY A 145 -31.44 -27.00 -29.26
C GLY A 145 -31.70 -25.63 -29.91
N PRO A 146 -32.21 -25.60 -31.17
CA PRO A 146 -32.30 -24.41 -32.03
C PRO A 146 -33.14 -23.25 -31.45
N ALA A 147 -34.19 -23.53 -30.68
CA ALA A 147 -35.06 -22.51 -30.08
C ALA A 147 -34.36 -21.64 -29.05
N ARG A 148 -33.33 -22.14 -28.40
CA ARG A 148 -32.54 -21.39 -27.40
C ARG A 148 -31.41 -20.55 -28.03
N ARG A 149 -30.98 -20.91 -29.26
CA ARG A 149 -30.01 -20.15 -30.05
C ARG A 149 -30.55 -18.77 -30.48
N LEU A 150 -31.86 -18.73 -30.83
CA LEU A 150 -32.48 -17.47 -31.26
C LEU A 150 -32.60 -16.44 -30.13
N ARG A 151 -32.88 -16.92 -28.90
CA ARG A 151 -33.02 -16.08 -27.72
C ARG A 151 -31.67 -15.52 -27.22
N LYS A 152 -30.56 -16.18 -27.57
CA LYS A 152 -29.19 -15.77 -27.16
C LYS A 152 -28.56 -14.75 -28.12
N ARG A 153 -29.03 -14.71 -29.40
CA ARG A 153 -28.57 -13.69 -30.37
C ARG A 153 -29.03 -12.28 -30.03
N THR A 154 -30.04 -12.13 -29.17
CA THR A 154 -30.58 -10.82 -28.75
C THR A 154 -30.12 -10.34 -27.36
N GLY A 155 -29.32 -11.12 -26.59
CA GLY A 155 -29.09 -10.74 -25.21
C GLY A 155 -27.87 -11.21 -24.44
N GLN A 156 -26.91 -11.92 -25.05
CA GLN A 156 -25.70 -12.35 -24.32
C GLN A 156 -24.45 -12.36 -25.19
N THR A 157 -24.04 -11.24 -25.65
CA THR A 157 -22.59 -10.97 -25.70
C THR A 157 -22.11 -11.02 -24.25
N SER A 158 -21.12 -11.87 -23.96
CA SER A 158 -20.41 -11.87 -22.67
C SER A 158 -20.15 -10.41 -22.31
N ASP A 159 -20.81 -9.93 -21.23
CA ASP A 159 -20.71 -8.53 -20.85
C ASP A 159 -19.24 -8.21 -20.56
N ILE A 160 -18.61 -7.47 -21.47
CA ILE A 160 -17.18 -7.12 -21.40
C ILE A 160 -16.83 -6.48 -20.05
N GLY A 161 -17.81 -5.80 -19.43
CA GLY A 161 -17.66 -5.21 -18.10
C GLY A 161 -17.28 -6.22 -17.02
N ASN A 162 -17.59 -7.52 -17.20
CA ASN A 162 -17.17 -8.57 -16.26
C ASN A 162 -15.65 -8.80 -16.25
N TYR A 163 -14.97 -8.45 -17.32
CA TYR A 163 -13.53 -8.63 -17.51
C TYR A 163 -12.76 -7.32 -17.33
N LEU A 164 -13.46 -6.24 -17.04
CA LEU A 164 -12.87 -4.93 -16.77
C LEU A 164 -12.98 -4.60 -15.28
N ARG A 165 -11.91 -4.06 -14.74
CA ARG A 165 -11.86 -3.51 -13.39
C ARG A 165 -11.14 -2.19 -13.40
N LEU A 166 -11.75 -1.16 -12.86
CA LEU A 166 -11.09 0.12 -12.65
C LEU A 166 -9.98 -0.03 -11.60
N GLY A 167 -8.83 0.55 -11.87
CA GLY A 167 -7.75 0.74 -10.91
C GLY A 167 -8.10 1.81 -9.87
N PRO A 168 -7.20 2.12 -8.93
CA PRO A 168 -7.45 3.11 -7.88
C PRO A 168 -7.76 4.51 -8.43
N LEU A 169 -6.99 5.01 -9.40
CA LEU A 169 -7.23 6.31 -10.05
C LEU A 169 -8.51 6.28 -10.88
N GLY A 170 -8.71 5.24 -11.71
CA GLY A 170 -9.92 5.10 -12.50
C GLY A 170 -11.18 5.03 -11.62
N THR A 171 -11.12 4.36 -10.48
CA THR A 171 -12.22 4.32 -9.50
C THR A 171 -12.47 5.69 -8.87
N ALA A 172 -11.41 6.45 -8.58
CA ALA A 172 -11.54 7.80 -8.03
C ALA A 172 -12.22 8.74 -9.00
N LEU A 173 -11.85 8.69 -10.29
CA LEU A 173 -12.44 9.50 -11.37
C LEU A 173 -13.88 9.08 -11.69
N ALA A 174 -14.20 7.80 -11.60
CA ALA A 174 -15.55 7.28 -11.86
C ALA A 174 -16.57 7.57 -10.75
N ALA A 175 -16.19 8.20 -9.65
CA ALA A 175 -17.09 8.49 -8.53
C ALA A 175 -18.12 9.57 -8.88
N THR A 176 -19.42 9.25 -8.74
CA THR A 176 -20.52 10.15 -9.14
C THR A 176 -21.15 10.92 -7.99
N GLY A 177 -21.07 10.43 -6.76
CA GLY A 177 -21.75 11.05 -5.60
C GLY A 177 -20.88 12.07 -4.87
N ARG A 178 -19.80 11.61 -4.26
CA ARG A 178 -18.85 12.43 -3.50
C ARG A 178 -17.43 12.15 -4.01
N PRO A 179 -16.51 13.13 -3.93
CA PRO A 179 -15.13 12.88 -4.30
C PRO A 179 -14.54 11.75 -3.43
N ARG A 180 -13.69 10.93 -4.02
CA ARG A 180 -12.93 9.90 -3.30
C ARG A 180 -11.55 10.42 -2.96
N VAL A 181 -10.97 9.90 -1.88
CA VAL A 181 -9.57 10.16 -1.57
C VAL A 181 -8.72 9.10 -2.26
N LEU A 182 -7.75 9.54 -3.04
CA LEU A 182 -6.75 8.71 -3.70
C LEU A 182 -5.38 8.96 -3.06
N LEU A 183 -4.75 7.93 -2.55
CA LEU A 183 -3.36 7.93 -2.10
C LEU A 183 -2.49 7.27 -3.17
N ILE A 184 -1.59 8.04 -3.76
CA ILE A 184 -0.51 7.56 -4.61
C ILE A 184 0.76 7.53 -3.74
N ASP A 185 1.14 6.33 -3.30
CA ASP A 185 2.15 6.15 -2.26
C ASP A 185 3.51 5.82 -2.88
N GLU A 186 4.56 6.51 -2.41
CA GLU A 186 5.95 6.35 -2.86
C GLU A 186 6.16 6.67 -4.36
N LEU A 187 5.63 7.81 -4.81
CA LEU A 187 5.71 8.21 -6.23
C LEU A 187 7.15 8.37 -6.75
N ASP A 188 8.10 8.71 -5.90
CA ASP A 188 9.53 8.80 -6.21
C ASP A 188 10.17 7.46 -6.61
N LYS A 189 9.53 6.32 -6.32
CA LYS A 189 9.97 4.98 -6.77
C LYS A 189 9.50 4.61 -8.17
N SER A 190 8.67 5.45 -8.81
CA SER A 190 8.16 5.20 -10.16
C SER A 190 9.24 5.35 -11.24
N ASP A 191 8.89 4.98 -12.47
CA ASP A 191 9.62 5.46 -13.65
C ASP A 191 9.58 6.98 -13.74
N ILE A 192 10.55 7.58 -14.43
CA ILE A 192 10.74 9.03 -14.55
C ILE A 192 9.56 9.72 -15.26
N ASP A 193 8.91 9.01 -16.16
CA ASP A 193 7.84 9.56 -17.01
C ASP A 193 6.47 9.54 -16.31
N LEU A 194 6.26 8.62 -15.35
CA LEU A 194 4.98 8.43 -14.68
C LEU A 194 4.38 9.71 -14.05
N PRO A 195 5.16 10.59 -13.37
CA PRO A 195 4.60 11.84 -12.85
C PRO A 195 4.01 12.75 -13.95
N ASN A 196 4.63 12.81 -15.11
CA ASN A 196 4.11 13.59 -16.24
C ASN A 196 2.88 12.95 -16.86
N ASP A 197 2.86 11.63 -17.02
CA ASP A 197 1.70 10.90 -17.54
C ASP A 197 0.48 11.07 -16.63
N LEU A 198 0.68 11.06 -15.32
CA LEU A 198 -0.36 11.34 -14.33
C LEU A 198 -0.98 12.73 -14.49
N LEU A 199 -0.17 13.73 -14.84
CA LEU A 199 -0.65 15.10 -15.00
C LEU A 199 -1.74 15.22 -16.05
N VAL A 200 -1.61 14.54 -17.18
CA VAL A 200 -2.60 14.64 -18.28
C VAL A 200 -3.96 14.19 -17.77
N VAL A 201 -4.02 13.03 -17.14
CA VAL A 201 -5.27 12.48 -16.63
C VAL A 201 -5.84 13.31 -15.45
N LEU A 202 -4.97 13.87 -14.62
CA LEU A 202 -5.38 14.71 -13.49
C LEU A 202 -5.84 16.11 -13.93
N GLU A 203 -5.37 16.63 -15.06
CA GLU A 203 -5.83 17.89 -15.62
C GLU A 203 -7.14 17.75 -16.39
N GLU A 204 -7.25 16.70 -17.19
CA GLU A 204 -8.46 16.44 -17.99
C GLU A 204 -9.59 15.87 -17.14
N GLY A 205 -9.26 15.15 -16.06
CA GLY A 205 -10.26 14.51 -15.19
C GLY A 205 -10.98 13.34 -15.86
N GLU A 206 -10.41 12.82 -16.97
CA GLU A 206 -11.03 11.75 -17.74
C GLU A 206 -9.98 10.84 -18.40
N PHE A 207 -10.43 9.66 -18.80
CA PHE A 207 -9.66 8.72 -19.60
C PHE A 207 -10.56 7.78 -20.39
N GLU A 208 -10.03 7.19 -21.45
CA GLU A 208 -10.74 6.25 -22.30
C GLU A 208 -10.34 4.79 -21.98
N ILE A 209 -11.33 3.89 -22.08
CA ILE A 209 -11.15 2.43 -22.08
C ILE A 209 -11.34 1.95 -23.52
N PRO A 210 -10.27 1.71 -24.29
CA PRO A 210 -10.33 1.42 -25.72
C PRO A 210 -11.14 0.17 -26.06
N GLU A 211 -11.19 -0.81 -25.14
CA GLU A 211 -11.97 -2.04 -25.31
C GLU A 211 -13.47 -1.80 -25.34
N LEU A 212 -13.92 -0.72 -24.67
CA LEU A 212 -15.34 -0.32 -24.65
C LEU A 212 -15.67 0.63 -25.80
N SER A 213 -14.77 1.55 -26.15
CA SER A 213 -15.02 2.52 -27.23
C SER A 213 -15.12 1.85 -28.60
N ARG A 214 -14.47 0.70 -28.80
CA ARG A 214 -14.54 -0.11 -30.03
C ARG A 214 -15.82 -0.90 -30.18
N LEU A 215 -16.70 -0.92 -29.19
CA LEU A 215 -17.95 -1.67 -29.26
C LEU A 215 -18.96 -0.98 -30.21
N PRO A 216 -19.84 -1.76 -30.85
CA PRO A 216 -20.93 -1.20 -31.64
C PRO A 216 -21.83 -0.29 -30.79
N GLU A 217 -22.46 0.72 -31.39
CA GLU A 217 -23.28 1.72 -30.67
C GLU A 217 -24.30 1.13 -29.69
N HIS A 218 -24.95 0.02 -30.06
CA HIS A 218 -25.93 -0.64 -29.22
C HIS A 218 -25.35 -1.40 -28.00
N GLN A 219 -24.01 -1.45 -27.86
CA GLN A 219 -23.27 -2.13 -26.79
C GLN A 219 -22.30 -1.18 -26.05
N GLN A 220 -22.36 0.10 -26.28
CA GLN A 220 -21.40 1.08 -25.75
C GLN A 220 -21.58 1.39 -24.27
N THR A 221 -22.44 0.66 -23.56
CA THR A 221 -22.60 0.80 -22.09
C THR A 221 -22.15 -0.48 -21.42
N ALA A 222 -21.28 -0.39 -20.44
CA ALA A 222 -20.81 -1.52 -19.64
C ALA A 222 -20.77 -1.17 -18.14
N ASP A 223 -21.18 -2.12 -17.31
CA ASP A 223 -21.06 -2.00 -15.85
C ASP A 223 -19.73 -2.61 -15.42
N VAL A 224 -18.75 -1.77 -15.03
CA VAL A 224 -17.36 -2.12 -14.72
C VAL A 224 -17.13 -2.17 -13.22
N LEU A 225 -16.41 -3.18 -12.73
CA LEU A 225 -16.06 -3.32 -11.31
C LEU A 225 -15.10 -2.22 -10.88
N VAL A 226 -15.33 -1.66 -9.69
CA VAL A 226 -14.40 -0.70 -9.07
C VAL A 226 -13.39 -1.40 -8.14
N THR A 227 -12.28 -0.72 -7.85
CA THR A 227 -11.29 -1.19 -6.87
C THR A 227 -11.85 -1.09 -5.45
N GLY A 228 -11.52 -2.09 -4.62
CA GLY A 228 -11.82 -2.09 -3.18
C GLY A 228 -13.24 -2.51 -2.81
N SER A 229 -14.18 -2.63 -3.77
CA SER A 229 -15.55 -3.08 -3.50
C SER A 229 -16.05 -4.07 -4.57
N ARG A 230 -17.27 -4.57 -4.38
CA ARG A 230 -18.01 -5.34 -5.39
C ARG A 230 -18.97 -4.47 -6.21
N GLU A 231 -18.92 -3.19 -5.99
CA GLU A 231 -19.74 -2.23 -6.72
C GLU A 231 -19.31 -2.13 -8.17
N ARG A 232 -20.24 -1.73 -9.01
CA ARG A 232 -20.01 -1.47 -10.43
C ARG A 232 -20.40 -0.04 -10.76
N VAL A 233 -19.65 0.54 -11.67
CA VAL A 233 -19.94 1.84 -12.24
C VAL A 233 -20.26 1.67 -13.72
N ARG A 234 -21.23 2.44 -14.18
CA ARG A 234 -21.65 2.45 -15.58
C ARG A 234 -20.74 3.35 -16.39
N VAL A 235 -20.06 2.76 -17.37
CA VAL A 235 -19.20 3.45 -18.33
C VAL A 235 -19.90 3.48 -19.67
N GLN A 236 -20.00 4.67 -20.29
CA GLN A 236 -20.61 4.87 -21.59
C GLN A 236 -19.54 5.20 -22.63
N ARG A 237 -19.59 4.58 -23.80
CA ARG A 237 -18.66 4.79 -24.91
C ARG A 237 -17.18 4.64 -24.55
N GLY A 238 -16.89 3.88 -23.49
CA GLY A 238 -15.53 3.72 -22.98
C GLY A 238 -14.95 4.94 -22.26
N LEU A 239 -15.68 6.04 -22.14
CA LEU A 239 -15.21 7.25 -21.47
C LEU A 239 -15.55 7.22 -19.98
N VAL A 240 -14.54 7.42 -19.15
CA VAL A 240 -14.67 7.67 -17.72
C VAL A 240 -14.28 9.12 -17.46
N SER A 241 -15.20 9.96 -17.01
CA SER A 241 -14.93 11.35 -16.66
C SER A 241 -15.45 11.67 -15.25
N CYS A 242 -14.72 12.50 -14.51
CA CYS A 242 -15.07 12.80 -13.13
C CYS A 242 -16.18 13.84 -13.03
N ALA A 243 -17.22 13.54 -12.22
CA ALA A 243 -18.20 14.53 -11.81
C ALA A 243 -17.66 15.46 -10.70
N HIS A 244 -16.82 14.89 -9.84
CA HIS A 244 -16.15 15.60 -8.74
C HIS A 244 -14.70 15.18 -8.69
N PHE A 245 -13.80 16.12 -8.89
CA PHE A 245 -12.37 15.83 -8.86
C PHE A 245 -11.96 15.19 -7.52
N PRO A 246 -11.24 14.06 -7.54
CA PRO A 246 -10.84 13.35 -6.33
C PRO A 246 -9.86 14.18 -5.49
N VAL A 247 -9.82 13.92 -4.18
CA VAL A 247 -8.75 14.41 -3.30
C VAL A 247 -7.54 13.52 -3.51
N VAL A 248 -6.53 14.01 -4.21
CA VAL A 248 -5.32 13.25 -4.54
C VAL A 248 -4.20 13.63 -3.59
N VAL A 249 -3.70 12.65 -2.84
CA VAL A 249 -2.52 12.76 -1.98
C VAL A 249 -1.43 11.89 -2.56
N MET A 250 -0.27 12.47 -2.84
CA MET A 250 0.90 11.77 -3.35
C MET A 250 1.99 11.84 -2.31
N THR A 251 2.72 10.73 -2.06
CA THR A 251 3.83 10.72 -1.10
C THR A 251 5.16 10.50 -1.79
N SER A 252 6.21 11.07 -1.20
CA SER A 252 7.59 10.89 -1.63
C SER A 252 8.53 10.94 -0.42
N ASN A 253 9.56 10.11 -0.44
CA ASN A 253 10.66 10.17 0.53
C ASN A 253 11.78 11.11 0.09
N GLY A 254 11.68 11.69 -1.11
CA GLY A 254 12.71 12.55 -1.68
C GLY A 254 13.89 11.78 -2.31
N GLU A 255 13.70 10.49 -2.61
CA GLU A 255 14.73 9.66 -3.26
C GLU A 255 15.01 10.12 -4.69
N ARG A 256 14.06 10.85 -5.31
CA ARG A 256 14.17 11.41 -6.64
C ARG A 256 13.49 12.78 -6.71
N GLU A 257 14.05 13.67 -7.54
CA GLU A 257 13.44 14.95 -7.89
C GLU A 257 12.36 14.77 -8.94
N PHE A 258 11.30 15.55 -8.82
CA PHE A 258 10.21 15.57 -9.80
C PHE A 258 10.40 16.67 -10.84
N PRO A 259 9.89 16.49 -12.08
CA PRO A 259 9.95 17.52 -13.10
C PRO A 259 9.30 18.85 -12.65
N PRO A 260 9.87 20.01 -12.98
CA PRO A 260 9.29 21.30 -12.60
C PRO A 260 7.85 21.52 -13.08
N ALA A 261 7.49 20.93 -14.21
CA ALA A 261 6.13 20.97 -14.75
C ALA A 261 5.13 20.26 -13.82
N PHE A 262 5.52 19.12 -13.26
CA PHE A 262 4.75 18.39 -12.27
C PHE A 262 4.62 19.16 -10.96
N LEU A 263 5.73 19.66 -10.41
CA LEU A 263 5.73 20.38 -9.14
C LEU A 263 4.85 21.63 -9.14
N ARG A 264 4.78 22.37 -10.27
CA ARG A 264 3.92 23.56 -10.40
C ARG A 264 2.44 23.26 -10.33
N ARG A 265 2.02 22.04 -10.62
CA ARG A 265 0.62 21.61 -10.62
C ARG A 265 0.19 21.00 -9.29
N CYS A 266 1.14 20.72 -8.41
CA CYS A 266 0.90 20.20 -7.08
C CYS A 266 0.94 21.32 -6.03
N VAL A 267 0.15 21.16 -4.99
CA VAL A 267 0.39 21.84 -3.70
C VAL A 267 1.41 20.98 -2.95
N ARG A 268 2.45 21.59 -2.40
CA ARG A 268 3.54 20.86 -1.74
C ARG A 268 3.48 21.04 -0.24
N LEU A 269 3.55 19.93 0.48
CA LEU A 269 3.65 19.87 1.93
C LEU A 269 4.89 19.09 2.30
N ASP A 270 5.81 19.72 3.01
CA ASP A 270 6.98 19.05 3.57
C ASP A 270 6.75 18.75 5.04
N LEU A 271 6.59 17.47 5.37
CA LEU A 271 6.43 17.02 6.75
C LEU A 271 7.79 16.90 7.42
N ARG A 272 8.02 17.78 8.37
CA ARG A 272 9.23 17.76 9.19
C ARG A 272 9.23 16.58 10.15
N ASP A 273 10.44 16.20 10.56
CA ASP A 273 10.59 15.23 11.64
C ASP A 273 9.82 15.71 12.88
N PRO A 274 9.13 14.80 13.58
CA PRO A 274 8.38 15.17 14.76
C PRO A 274 9.33 15.66 15.87
N ASP A 275 8.96 16.76 16.50
CA ASP A 275 9.58 17.23 17.73
C ASP A 275 9.19 16.34 18.92
N GLU A 276 9.72 16.65 20.10
CA GLU A 276 9.46 15.84 21.31
C GLU A 276 7.99 15.79 21.69
N GLU A 277 7.26 16.90 21.59
CA GLU A 277 5.84 16.96 21.93
C GLU A 277 5.02 16.10 20.97
N LYS A 278 5.27 16.23 19.68
CA LYS A 278 4.61 15.43 18.65
C LYS A 278 4.94 13.93 18.78
N LEU A 279 6.19 13.56 19.14
CA LEU A 279 6.55 12.17 19.41
C LEU A 279 5.80 11.62 20.63
N ARG A 280 5.71 12.37 21.72
CA ARG A 280 4.94 11.99 22.91
C ARG A 280 3.48 11.76 22.57
N ASP A 281 2.89 12.61 21.77
CA ASP A 281 1.52 12.46 21.31
C ASP A 281 1.34 11.24 20.40
N ILE A 282 2.28 10.97 19.50
CA ILE A 282 2.28 9.77 18.66
C ILE A 282 2.34 8.50 19.53
N VAL A 283 3.21 8.46 20.53
CA VAL A 283 3.31 7.32 21.46
C VAL A 283 2.01 7.15 22.25
N ARG A 284 1.46 8.24 22.79
CA ARG A 284 0.20 8.24 23.54
C ARG A 284 -0.96 7.68 22.71
N GLN A 285 -1.09 8.11 21.47
CA GLN A 285 -2.14 7.67 20.57
C GLN A 285 -2.02 6.20 20.16
N ASN A 286 -0.79 5.70 19.98
CA ASN A 286 -0.56 4.35 19.50
C ASN A 286 -0.50 3.30 20.60
N LEU A 287 0.06 3.65 21.75
CA LEU A 287 0.40 2.70 22.82
C LEU A 287 -0.25 3.05 24.17
N GLY A 288 -0.86 4.23 24.29
CA GLY A 288 -1.54 4.68 25.50
C GLY A 288 -0.64 5.44 26.48
N GLU A 289 -1.25 5.99 27.52
CA GLU A 289 -0.59 6.86 28.50
C GLU A 289 0.42 6.10 29.37
N GLU A 290 0.10 4.84 29.72
CA GLU A 290 0.99 4.00 30.52
C GLU A 290 2.31 3.70 29.81
N ALA A 291 2.25 3.42 28.50
CA ALA A 291 3.44 3.20 27.68
C ALA A 291 4.27 4.47 27.55
N LEU A 292 3.62 5.63 27.41
CA LEU A 292 4.31 6.94 27.37
C LEU A 292 5.05 7.21 28.67
N ALA A 293 4.41 7.02 29.83
CA ALA A 293 5.01 7.25 31.14
C ALA A 293 6.28 6.42 31.41
N ARG A 294 6.42 5.29 30.71
CA ARG A 294 7.58 4.37 30.85
C ARG A 294 8.62 4.53 29.72
N SER A 295 8.55 5.60 28.91
CA SER A 295 9.32 5.69 27.65
C SER A 295 10.11 6.98 27.48
N ASP A 296 10.21 7.83 28.50
CA ASP A 296 10.89 9.12 28.43
C ASP A 296 12.36 9.00 28.01
N ASP A 297 13.06 8.00 28.52
CA ASP A 297 14.45 7.72 28.19
C ASP A 297 14.63 7.25 26.72
N LEU A 298 13.67 6.46 26.19
CA LEU A 298 13.70 6.03 24.79
C LEU A 298 13.39 7.19 23.84
N ILE A 299 12.42 8.04 24.18
CA ILE A 299 12.08 9.23 23.39
C ILE A 299 13.29 10.19 23.34
N SER A 300 13.91 10.46 24.48
CA SER A 300 15.10 11.34 24.56
C SER A 300 16.29 10.77 23.78
N ALA A 301 16.52 9.46 23.89
CA ALA A 301 17.57 8.77 23.12
C ALA A 301 17.30 8.76 21.63
N PHE A 302 16.05 8.60 21.23
CA PHE A 302 15.63 8.67 19.82
C PHE A 302 15.88 10.05 19.24
N LEU A 303 15.45 11.12 19.92
CA LEU A 303 15.67 12.51 19.51
C LEU A 303 17.17 12.84 19.38
N GLY A 304 17.98 12.39 20.31
CA GLY A 304 19.42 12.57 20.23
C GLY A 304 20.07 11.86 19.04
N ARG A 305 19.50 10.75 18.61
CA ARG A 305 20.00 9.97 17.45
C ARG A 305 19.44 10.45 16.12
N VAL A 306 18.17 10.88 16.05
CA VAL A 306 17.55 11.40 14.81
C VAL A 306 18.34 12.58 14.23
N ALA A 307 18.95 13.39 15.07
CA ALA A 307 19.80 14.51 14.63
C ALA A 307 21.06 14.05 13.84
N VAL A 308 21.50 12.80 14.04
CA VAL A 308 22.73 12.23 13.46
C VAL A 308 22.45 11.05 12.53
N GLN A 309 21.35 10.36 12.73
CA GLN A 309 20.99 9.13 12.04
C GLN A 309 19.59 9.23 11.46
N SER A 310 19.37 8.66 10.27
CA SER A 310 18.03 8.55 9.67
C SER A 310 17.25 7.44 10.38
N LEU A 311 16.44 7.80 11.38
CA LEU A 311 15.57 6.86 12.12
C LEU A 311 14.11 7.17 11.83
N ALA A 312 13.28 6.13 11.80
CA ALA A 312 11.84 6.26 11.55
C ALA A 312 11.04 6.14 12.86
N THR A 313 9.93 6.87 12.96
CA THR A 313 9.07 6.90 14.15
C THR A 313 8.48 5.51 14.49
N ASP A 314 8.26 4.64 13.50
CA ASP A 314 7.78 3.27 13.71
C ASP A 314 8.80 2.41 14.47
N GLN A 315 10.10 2.68 14.32
CA GLN A 315 11.15 2.03 15.10
C GLN A 315 11.07 2.41 16.58
N LEU A 316 10.82 3.68 16.90
CA LEU A 316 10.57 4.10 18.29
C LEU A 316 9.35 3.40 18.87
N LEU A 317 8.24 3.38 18.14
CA LEU A 317 7.02 2.68 18.58
C LEU A 317 7.25 1.19 18.81
N ALA A 318 8.05 0.53 17.96
CA ALA A 318 8.41 -0.87 18.12
C ALA A 318 9.26 -1.11 19.37
N ALA A 319 10.26 -0.25 19.64
CA ALA A 319 11.10 -0.34 20.84
C ALA A 319 10.26 -0.17 22.12
N ILE A 320 9.36 0.82 22.15
CA ILE A 320 8.47 1.05 23.29
C ILE A 320 7.51 -0.13 23.48
N HIS A 321 6.95 -0.68 22.39
CA HIS A 321 6.06 -1.83 22.47
C HIS A 321 6.75 -3.05 23.08
N LEU A 322 7.98 -3.36 22.65
CA LEU A 322 8.78 -4.45 23.23
C LEU A 322 8.97 -4.26 24.74
N ARG A 323 9.32 -3.06 25.17
CA ARG A 323 9.48 -2.75 26.62
C ARG A 323 8.19 -2.97 27.41
N VAL A 324 7.05 -2.51 26.87
CA VAL A 324 5.75 -2.64 27.56
C VAL A 324 5.26 -4.08 27.61
N THR A 325 5.59 -4.89 26.61
CA THR A 325 5.21 -6.32 26.55
C THR A 325 6.13 -7.22 27.37
N GLY A 326 7.06 -6.67 28.15
CA GLY A 326 7.87 -7.41 29.12
C GLY A 326 9.23 -7.87 28.59
N ALA A 327 9.72 -7.29 27.51
CA ALA A 327 11.12 -7.46 27.11
C ALA A 327 12.00 -6.77 28.18
N ASP A 328 12.68 -7.58 28.99
CA ASP A 328 13.66 -7.08 29.97
C ASP A 328 14.99 -6.76 29.29
N LEU A 329 14.91 -5.82 28.35
CA LEU A 329 16.06 -5.29 27.59
C LEU A 329 16.43 -3.91 28.11
N SER A 330 17.70 -3.68 28.25
CA SER A 330 18.22 -2.34 28.51
C SER A 330 17.85 -1.38 27.37
N ARG A 331 17.87 -0.08 27.64
CA ARG A 331 17.63 0.93 26.62
C ARG A 331 18.50 0.71 25.37
N ASP A 332 19.80 0.43 25.57
CA ASP A 332 20.76 0.31 24.46
C ASP A 332 20.55 -0.96 23.66
N GLU A 333 20.14 -2.07 24.28
CA GLU A 333 19.76 -3.31 23.60
C GLU A 333 18.46 -3.13 22.77
N LEU A 334 17.43 -2.45 23.31
CA LEU A 334 16.23 -2.11 22.56
C LEU A 334 16.52 -1.24 21.34
N LEU A 335 17.39 -0.23 21.54
CA LEU A 335 17.80 0.65 20.45
C LEU A 335 18.63 -0.11 19.40
N ALA A 336 19.48 -1.04 19.81
CA ALA A 336 20.25 -1.88 18.88
C ALA A 336 19.37 -2.89 18.13
N ALA A 337 18.39 -3.50 18.81
CA ALA A 337 17.52 -4.52 18.21
C ALA A 337 16.54 -3.98 17.17
N VAL A 338 16.10 -2.72 17.33
CA VAL A 338 14.98 -2.17 16.54
C VAL A 338 15.38 -0.96 15.71
N MET A 339 16.33 -0.15 16.18
CA MET A 339 16.74 1.08 15.51
C MET A 339 17.94 0.84 14.59
N HIS A 340 17.67 0.26 13.43
CA HIS A 340 18.64 0.20 12.35
C HIS A 340 18.65 1.52 11.58
N ARG A 341 19.83 1.96 11.16
CA ARG A 341 19.97 3.16 10.29
C ARG A 341 19.32 2.86 8.94
N LEU A 342 18.50 3.77 8.46
CA LEU A 342 17.85 3.64 7.15
C LEU A 342 18.85 3.75 5.98
N ASP A 343 20.04 4.29 6.26
CA ASP A 343 21.08 4.57 5.27
C ASP A 343 22.16 3.46 5.22
N GLU A 344 22.14 2.48 6.11
CA GLU A 344 23.09 1.38 6.08
C GLU A 344 22.62 0.35 5.03
N ALA A 345 23.28 0.41 3.86
CA ALA A 345 23.28 -0.74 2.96
C ALA A 345 23.89 -1.92 3.73
N PHE A 346 23.21 -3.08 3.69
CA PHE A 346 23.75 -4.30 4.27
C PHE A 346 25.18 -4.49 3.79
N PRO A 347 26.17 -4.70 4.67
CA PRO A 347 27.48 -5.10 4.23
C PRO A 347 27.34 -6.42 3.43
N ALA A 348 27.87 -6.39 2.21
CA ALA A 348 27.81 -7.50 1.27
C ALA A 348 28.56 -8.73 1.79
#